data_3b88723a4ac9f61f65a208aa4572b44a
#
_entry.id   3b88723a4ac9f61f65a208aa4572b44a
#
_cell.length_a   1.000
_cell.length_b   1.000
_cell.length_c   1.000
_cell.angle_alpha   90.00
_cell.angle_beta   90.00
_cell.angle_gamma   90.00
#
_symmetry.space_group_name_H-M   'P 1'
#
loop_
_entity.id
_entity.type
_entity.pdbx_description
1 polymer ?
#
loop_
_entity_poly.entity_id
_entity_poly.type
_entity_poly.pdbx_seq_one_letter_code
_entity_poly.pdbx_strand_id
1 'polypeptide(L)'
;MKAIVLAGGYATRLWPITKHRPKMFLPVGESTVIDTVFADLEADDRISEVYVSTNERFADDFESYLADSAFEKPTLSVEETTAEDEKFGVVGAIAQLIDRESVEEDLIVIAGDNLISFDLADFVDFFEDRGTPTLAAYDVGSKERARSYGLVDLDGDRVVDFQEKPDDPKSTLVSIACYAFPADSLPLFDEYLNAGENPDEPGWFIQWMQARQAVHAFTFDGAWFDIGTPESYLDAVAWQLGGDISVHPTATVESSQLRGNVHVMQGAEVTDSTLERTVVFPDATIRDADVRGSIIDENTRIENLDLADALIGAHSTMTNGDGDAD
;
A
#
# COMPACT_ATOMS: atom_id res chain seq x y z
N MET A 1 6.77 -14.56 -17.12
CA MET A 1 7.41 -13.52 -16.27
C MET A 1 7.16 -13.80 -14.81
N LYS A 2 7.93 -13.22 -13.91
CA LYS A 2 7.77 -13.32 -12.46
C LYS A 2 7.27 -11.99 -11.91
N ALA A 3 6.73 -12.01 -10.68
CA ALA A 3 6.37 -10.79 -9.98
C ALA A 3 6.98 -10.74 -8.57
N ILE A 4 7.35 -9.54 -8.11
CA ILE A 4 7.73 -9.25 -6.73
C ILE A 4 6.69 -8.31 -6.15
N VAL A 5 6.07 -8.69 -5.03
CA VAL A 5 5.23 -7.82 -4.22
C VAL A 5 6.05 -7.34 -3.03
N LEU A 6 6.35 -6.04 -2.99
CA LEU A 6 7.14 -5.43 -1.91
C LEU A 6 6.26 -5.26 -0.66
N ALA A 7 6.58 -5.97 0.39
CA ALA A 7 5.80 -6.05 1.62
C ALA A 7 6.64 -5.90 2.91
N GLY A 8 7.89 -5.41 2.82
CA GLY A 8 8.83 -5.27 3.94
C GLY A 8 8.71 -3.97 4.77
N GLY A 9 7.73 -3.11 4.49
CA GLY A 9 7.59 -1.81 5.17
C GLY A 9 6.99 -1.89 6.57
N TYR A 10 7.57 -1.18 7.55
CA TYR A 10 7.11 -1.17 8.97
C TYR A 10 5.93 -0.25 9.25
N ALA A 11 5.56 0.64 8.32
CA ALA A 11 4.39 1.53 8.39
C ALA A 11 4.23 2.30 9.72
N THR A 12 5.31 2.85 10.26
CA THR A 12 5.34 3.51 11.57
C THR A 12 4.40 4.72 11.67
N ARG A 13 4.08 5.37 10.55
CA ARG A 13 3.11 6.49 10.50
C ARG A 13 1.66 6.07 10.77
N LEU A 14 1.33 4.79 10.64
CA LEU A 14 0.03 4.21 10.93
C LEU A 14 -0.04 3.56 12.33
N TRP A 15 1.02 3.65 13.14
CA TRP A 15 0.95 3.17 14.50
C TRP A 15 -0.08 3.95 15.32
N PRO A 16 -0.84 3.28 16.19
CA PRO A 16 -0.69 1.90 16.68
C PRO A 16 -1.33 0.81 15.80
N ILE A 17 -2.11 1.14 14.76
CA ILE A 17 -2.89 0.20 13.95
C ILE A 17 -2.01 -0.88 13.29
N THR A 18 -0.85 -0.49 12.75
CA THR A 18 0.08 -1.40 12.04
C THR A 18 1.24 -1.87 12.91
N LYS A 19 1.14 -1.71 14.23
CA LYS A 19 2.21 -2.13 15.14
C LYS A 19 2.39 -3.65 15.18
N HIS A 20 1.32 -4.39 15.01
CA HIS A 20 1.25 -5.84 15.14
C HIS A 20 0.66 -6.54 13.90
N ARG A 21 0.58 -5.85 12.77
CA ARG A 21 0.14 -6.41 11.47
C ARG A 21 0.78 -5.66 10.32
N PRO A 22 1.06 -6.32 9.19
CA PRO A 22 1.45 -5.64 7.95
C PRO A 22 0.37 -4.63 7.52
N LYS A 23 0.78 -3.46 7.02
CA LYS A 23 -0.18 -2.44 6.55
C LYS A 23 -1.05 -2.91 5.36
N MET A 24 -0.53 -3.84 4.56
CA MET A 24 -1.23 -4.42 3.42
C MET A 24 -2.43 -5.28 3.84
N PHE A 25 -2.49 -5.72 5.10
CA PHE A 25 -3.64 -6.44 5.67
C PHE A 25 -4.73 -5.50 6.20
N LEU A 26 -4.55 -4.20 6.05
CA LEU A 26 -5.61 -3.26 6.37
C LEU A 26 -6.80 -3.48 5.43
N PRO A 27 -8.02 -3.60 5.97
CA PRO A 27 -9.21 -3.82 5.19
C PRO A 27 -9.61 -2.59 4.39
N VAL A 28 -9.97 -2.80 3.12
CA VAL A 28 -10.50 -1.78 2.22
C VAL A 28 -11.78 -2.36 1.61
N GLY A 29 -12.93 -2.03 2.19
CA GLY A 29 -14.18 -2.69 1.88
C GLY A 29 -14.23 -4.12 2.43
N GLU A 30 -14.56 -5.10 1.60
CA GLU A 30 -14.68 -6.52 1.98
C GLU A 30 -13.36 -7.31 1.85
N SER A 31 -12.31 -6.69 1.30
CA SER A 31 -10.99 -7.30 1.07
C SER A 31 -9.89 -6.48 1.75
N THR A 32 -8.67 -7.00 1.77
CA THR A 32 -7.49 -6.25 2.19
C THR A 32 -6.81 -5.58 0.99
N VAL A 33 -5.89 -4.65 1.25
CA VAL A 33 -5.14 -4.00 0.16
C VAL A 33 -4.39 -5.01 -0.69
N ILE A 34 -3.74 -5.99 -0.05
CA ILE A 34 -2.93 -6.98 -0.76
C ILE A 34 -3.78 -7.99 -1.55
N ASP A 35 -5.04 -8.22 -1.15
CA ASP A 35 -5.96 -9.08 -1.90
C ASP A 35 -6.17 -8.58 -3.33
N THR A 36 -6.26 -7.24 -3.51
CA THR A 36 -6.43 -6.66 -4.85
C THR A 36 -5.19 -6.88 -5.70
N VAL A 37 -4.00 -6.69 -5.13
CA VAL A 37 -2.73 -6.93 -5.82
C VAL A 37 -2.58 -8.40 -6.21
N PHE A 38 -2.89 -9.32 -5.28
CA PHE A 38 -2.79 -10.75 -5.56
C PHE A 38 -3.82 -11.21 -6.57
N ALA A 39 -5.05 -10.69 -6.54
CA ALA A 39 -6.09 -11.03 -7.50
C ALA A 39 -5.68 -10.66 -8.94
N ASP A 40 -5.11 -9.48 -9.14
CA ASP A 40 -4.64 -9.04 -10.45
C ASP A 40 -3.47 -9.91 -10.96
N LEU A 41 -2.49 -10.21 -10.08
CA LEU A 41 -1.35 -11.06 -10.42
C LEU A 41 -1.76 -12.53 -10.67
N GLU A 42 -2.73 -13.04 -9.91
CA GLU A 42 -3.27 -14.38 -10.08
C GLU A 42 -4.02 -14.54 -11.40
N ALA A 43 -4.75 -13.50 -11.82
CA ALA A 43 -5.59 -13.53 -13.01
C ALA A 43 -4.80 -13.50 -14.33
N ASP A 44 -3.56 -13.00 -14.35
CA ASP A 44 -2.75 -12.91 -15.58
C ASP A 44 -1.89 -14.18 -15.77
N ASP A 45 -2.24 -15.01 -16.76
CA ASP A 45 -1.53 -16.26 -17.07
C ASP A 45 -0.07 -16.07 -17.50
N ARG A 46 0.36 -14.85 -17.86
CA ARG A 46 1.76 -14.52 -18.18
C ARG A 46 2.65 -14.50 -16.94
N ILE A 47 2.06 -14.26 -15.77
CA ILE A 47 2.74 -14.26 -14.48
C ILE A 47 2.72 -15.68 -13.93
N SER A 48 3.87 -16.33 -13.89
CA SER A 48 3.99 -17.73 -13.49
C SER A 48 4.22 -17.93 -12.00
N GLU A 49 4.86 -16.96 -11.33
CA GLU A 49 5.15 -16.98 -9.89
C GLU A 49 5.13 -15.55 -9.33
N VAL A 50 4.73 -15.43 -8.07
CA VAL A 50 4.68 -14.17 -7.33
C VAL A 50 5.48 -14.35 -6.04
N TYR A 51 6.53 -13.54 -5.84
CA TYR A 51 7.32 -13.52 -4.63
C TYR A 51 6.88 -12.38 -3.73
N VAL A 52 6.45 -12.68 -2.51
CA VAL A 52 6.12 -11.68 -1.50
C VAL A 52 7.38 -11.37 -0.70
N SER A 53 8.03 -10.25 -1.00
CA SER A 53 9.22 -9.79 -0.29
C SER A 53 8.82 -9.13 1.03
N THR A 54 9.10 -9.79 2.14
CA THR A 54 8.83 -9.27 3.48
C THR A 54 10.03 -9.48 4.40
N ASN A 55 9.98 -8.92 5.61
CA ASN A 55 11.01 -9.08 6.65
C ASN A 55 10.63 -10.16 7.66
N GLU A 56 11.59 -10.60 8.49
CA GLU A 56 11.37 -11.64 9.51
C GLU A 56 10.25 -11.30 10.49
N ARG A 57 10.01 -10.02 10.77
CA ARG A 57 9.00 -9.59 11.74
C ARG A 57 7.57 -9.98 11.32
N PHE A 58 7.28 -9.94 10.01
CA PHE A 58 5.95 -10.18 9.47
C PHE A 58 5.85 -11.50 8.70
N ALA A 59 6.92 -12.31 8.70
CA ALA A 59 6.95 -13.58 7.98
C ALA A 59 5.80 -14.52 8.42
N ASP A 60 5.62 -14.70 9.74
CA ASP A 60 4.57 -15.57 10.29
C ASP A 60 3.16 -15.07 9.93
N ASP A 61 2.95 -13.75 9.90
CA ASP A 61 1.67 -13.15 9.51
C ASP A 61 1.35 -13.47 8.04
N PHE A 62 2.34 -13.32 7.14
CA PHE A 62 2.18 -13.65 5.73
C PHE A 62 2.05 -15.15 5.48
N GLU A 63 2.80 -16.00 6.19
CA GLU A 63 2.64 -17.46 6.09
C GLU A 63 1.22 -17.89 6.45
N SER A 64 0.70 -17.37 7.56
CA SER A 64 -0.67 -17.66 8.01
C SER A 64 -1.71 -17.17 7.00
N TYR A 65 -1.53 -15.94 6.49
CA TYR A 65 -2.42 -15.35 5.50
C TYR A 65 -2.44 -16.16 4.19
N LEU A 66 -1.28 -16.52 3.66
CA LEU A 66 -1.19 -17.29 2.41
C LEU A 66 -1.74 -18.70 2.56
N ALA A 67 -1.57 -19.34 3.74
CA ALA A 67 -2.12 -20.67 4.01
C ALA A 67 -3.67 -20.68 4.02
N ASP A 68 -4.30 -19.59 4.43
CA ASP A 68 -5.75 -19.43 4.50
C ASP A 68 -6.35 -18.82 3.22
N SER A 69 -5.52 -18.28 2.32
CA SER A 69 -5.95 -17.62 1.08
C SER A 69 -6.28 -18.64 -0.03
N ALA A 70 -7.00 -18.16 -1.06
CA ALA A 70 -7.28 -18.95 -2.27
C ALA A 70 -6.25 -18.71 -3.39
N PHE A 71 -5.24 -17.87 -3.18
CA PHE A 71 -4.21 -17.57 -4.17
C PHE A 71 -3.17 -18.69 -4.25
N GLU A 72 -2.79 -19.09 -5.47
CA GLU A 72 -1.87 -20.20 -5.72
C GLU A 72 -0.47 -19.74 -6.12
N LYS A 73 -0.32 -18.55 -6.74
CA LYS A 73 0.96 -18.03 -7.23
C LYS A 73 1.85 -17.39 -6.14
N PRO A 74 1.30 -16.68 -5.11
CA PRO A 74 2.12 -16.02 -4.13
C PRO A 74 2.91 -17.00 -3.24
N THR A 75 4.22 -16.78 -3.15
CA THR A 75 5.14 -17.48 -2.26
C THR A 75 5.95 -16.47 -1.45
N LEU A 76 6.27 -16.82 -0.20
CA LEU A 76 6.99 -15.93 0.68
C LEU A 76 8.49 -15.95 0.40
N SER A 77 9.10 -14.78 0.30
CA SER A 77 10.54 -14.58 0.22
C SER A 77 10.98 -13.61 1.32
N VAL A 78 11.60 -14.16 2.37
CA VAL A 78 11.89 -13.42 3.61
C VAL A 78 13.28 -12.80 3.55
N GLU A 79 13.36 -11.50 3.84
CA GLU A 79 14.61 -10.77 4.03
C GLU A 79 15.11 -10.99 5.47
N GLU A 80 16.40 -11.26 5.64
CA GLU A 80 17.05 -11.45 6.96
C GLU A 80 17.20 -10.09 7.69
N THR A 81 16.08 -9.37 7.91
CA THR A 81 16.03 -8.09 8.61
C THR A 81 14.89 -8.07 9.62
N THR A 82 15.17 -7.60 10.84
CA THR A 82 14.21 -7.55 11.96
C THR A 82 13.82 -6.14 12.37
N ALA A 83 14.58 -5.14 11.93
CA ALA A 83 14.39 -3.73 12.29
C ALA A 83 14.55 -2.80 11.08
N GLU A 84 13.99 -1.58 11.19
CA GLU A 84 13.96 -0.62 10.09
C GLU A 84 15.35 -0.10 9.69
N ASP A 85 16.28 -0.04 10.62
CA ASP A 85 17.67 0.38 10.41
C ASP A 85 18.57 -0.72 9.81
N GLU A 86 18.06 -1.94 9.68
CA GLU A 86 18.76 -3.09 9.05
C GLU A 86 18.40 -3.27 7.58
N LYS A 87 17.51 -2.45 7.01
CA LYS A 87 17.02 -2.59 5.64
C LYS A 87 18.16 -2.46 4.61
N PHE A 88 18.11 -3.31 3.60
CA PHE A 88 18.96 -3.23 2.41
C PHE A 88 18.57 -2.09 1.45
N GLY A 89 17.47 -1.36 1.75
CA GLY A 89 16.79 -0.51 0.81
C GLY A 89 15.95 -1.29 -0.21
N VAL A 90 15.01 -0.62 -0.88
CA VAL A 90 14.08 -1.30 -1.79
C VAL A 90 14.82 -1.91 -3.00
N VAL A 91 15.77 -1.17 -3.57
CA VAL A 91 16.57 -1.66 -4.72
C VAL A 91 17.45 -2.84 -4.29
N GLY A 92 18.04 -2.76 -3.09
CA GLY A 92 18.82 -3.85 -2.51
C GLY A 92 18.01 -5.10 -2.26
N ALA A 93 16.80 -4.97 -1.73
CA ALA A 93 15.87 -6.08 -1.49
C ALA A 93 15.46 -6.77 -2.81
N ILE A 94 15.17 -6.00 -3.85
CA ILE A 94 14.86 -6.54 -5.19
C ILE A 94 16.06 -7.30 -5.74
N ALA A 95 17.28 -6.73 -5.71
CA ALA A 95 18.50 -7.39 -6.21
C ALA A 95 18.77 -8.70 -5.48
N GLN A 96 18.68 -8.72 -4.16
CA GLN A 96 18.87 -9.95 -3.37
C GLN A 96 17.80 -11.01 -3.67
N LEU A 97 16.55 -10.60 -3.91
CA LEU A 97 15.50 -11.53 -4.27
C LEU A 97 15.75 -12.12 -5.66
N ILE A 98 16.13 -11.31 -6.65
CA ILE A 98 16.50 -11.76 -8.00
C ILE A 98 17.57 -12.86 -7.91
N ASP A 99 18.62 -12.65 -7.12
CA ASP A 99 19.71 -13.63 -6.93
C ASP A 99 19.24 -14.88 -6.18
N ARG A 100 18.55 -14.70 -5.06
CA ARG A 100 18.07 -15.81 -4.19
C ARG A 100 17.10 -16.73 -4.90
N GLU A 101 16.14 -16.18 -5.63
CA GLU A 101 15.11 -16.93 -6.36
C GLU A 101 15.53 -17.26 -7.80
N SER A 102 16.76 -16.86 -8.21
CA SER A 102 17.30 -17.09 -9.55
C SER A 102 16.36 -16.60 -10.65
N VAL A 103 15.89 -15.35 -10.55
CA VAL A 103 14.97 -14.75 -11.52
C VAL A 103 15.72 -14.39 -12.79
N GLU A 104 15.43 -15.10 -13.87
CA GLU A 104 16.07 -14.90 -15.21
C GLU A 104 15.04 -14.45 -16.27
N GLU A 105 13.80 -14.23 -15.90
CA GLU A 105 12.68 -13.83 -16.78
C GLU A 105 12.34 -12.36 -16.57
N ASP A 106 11.47 -11.82 -17.44
CA ASP A 106 10.88 -10.50 -17.25
C ASP A 106 10.21 -10.41 -15.86
N LEU A 107 10.38 -9.28 -15.20
CA LEU A 107 10.03 -9.08 -13.81
C LEU A 107 9.09 -7.90 -13.63
N ILE A 108 7.96 -8.14 -12.98
CA ILE A 108 7.09 -7.09 -12.43
C ILE A 108 7.47 -6.84 -10.97
N VAL A 109 7.52 -5.58 -10.56
CA VAL A 109 7.69 -5.18 -9.17
C VAL A 109 6.56 -4.24 -8.79
N ILE A 110 5.77 -4.62 -7.79
CA ILE A 110 4.64 -3.82 -7.30
C ILE A 110 4.68 -3.71 -5.78
N ALA A 111 4.36 -2.52 -5.25
CA ALA A 111 4.22 -2.36 -3.81
C ALA A 111 2.90 -2.95 -3.32
N GLY A 112 2.96 -3.80 -2.30
CA GLY A 112 1.79 -4.49 -1.73
C GLY A 112 0.83 -3.59 -0.95
N ASP A 113 1.18 -2.32 -0.75
CA ASP A 113 0.37 -1.29 -0.09
C ASP A 113 -0.28 -0.30 -1.08
N ASN A 114 -0.14 -0.55 -2.37
CA ASN A 114 -0.76 0.25 -3.40
C ASN A 114 -2.16 -0.27 -3.76
N LEU A 115 -3.14 0.61 -3.68
CA LEU A 115 -4.46 0.39 -4.27
C LEU A 115 -4.51 1.16 -5.60
N ILE A 116 -4.66 0.43 -6.70
CA ILE A 116 -4.68 0.97 -8.07
C ILE A 116 -5.99 0.65 -8.76
N SER A 117 -6.43 1.52 -9.66
CA SER A 117 -7.70 1.35 -10.40
C SER A 117 -7.54 0.86 -11.83
N PHE A 118 -6.32 0.77 -12.35
CA PHE A 118 -6.10 0.19 -13.68
C PHE A 118 -6.00 -1.33 -13.60
N ASP A 119 -6.34 -1.99 -14.69
CA ASP A 119 -6.13 -3.43 -14.86
C ASP A 119 -4.63 -3.70 -15.06
N LEU A 120 -4.02 -4.53 -14.20
CA LEU A 120 -2.60 -4.86 -14.31
C LEU A 120 -2.26 -5.51 -15.67
N ALA A 121 -3.21 -6.21 -16.29
CA ALA A 121 -3.02 -6.76 -17.63
C ALA A 121 -2.76 -5.68 -18.69
N ASP A 122 -3.40 -4.50 -18.59
CA ASP A 122 -3.15 -3.38 -19.49
C ASP A 122 -1.70 -2.84 -19.33
N PHE A 123 -1.19 -2.82 -18.11
CA PHE A 123 0.20 -2.45 -17.84
C PHE A 123 1.19 -3.48 -18.40
N VAL A 124 0.88 -4.77 -18.26
CA VAL A 124 1.70 -5.84 -18.82
C VAL A 124 1.69 -5.82 -20.36
N ASP A 125 0.53 -5.59 -20.99
CA ASP A 125 0.42 -5.43 -22.44
C ASP A 125 1.29 -4.26 -22.94
N PHE A 126 1.22 -3.12 -22.26
CA PHE A 126 2.03 -1.96 -22.57
C PHE A 126 3.54 -2.26 -22.43
N PHE A 127 3.95 -2.96 -21.38
CA PHE A 127 5.33 -3.37 -21.16
C PHE A 127 5.84 -4.30 -22.30
N GLU A 128 5.07 -5.33 -22.65
CA GLU A 128 5.40 -6.26 -23.72
C GLU A 128 5.53 -5.54 -25.08
N ASP A 129 4.64 -4.60 -25.37
CA ASP A 129 4.68 -3.79 -26.60
C ASP A 129 5.94 -2.91 -26.69
N ARG A 130 6.48 -2.44 -25.59
CA ARG A 130 7.67 -1.58 -25.55
C ARG A 130 8.97 -2.37 -25.43
N GLY A 131 8.97 -3.52 -24.74
CA GLY A 131 10.14 -4.37 -24.53
C GLY A 131 11.30 -3.66 -23.82
N THR A 132 11.00 -2.69 -22.96
CA THR A 132 11.96 -1.87 -22.21
C THR A 132 11.48 -1.69 -20.78
N PRO A 133 12.36 -1.32 -19.83
CA PRO A 133 11.91 -0.98 -18.47
C PRO A 133 10.75 0.01 -18.51
N THR A 134 9.71 -0.33 -17.78
CA THR A 134 8.45 0.40 -17.76
C THR A 134 8.04 0.71 -16.32
N LEU A 135 7.52 1.90 -16.09
CA LEU A 135 6.92 2.29 -14.82
C LEU A 135 5.45 2.70 -15.03
N ALA A 136 4.64 2.56 -13.99
CA ALA A 136 3.33 3.18 -13.98
C ALA A 136 3.44 4.61 -13.43
N ALA A 137 2.74 5.56 -14.06
CA ALA A 137 2.75 6.97 -13.67
C ALA A 137 1.33 7.52 -13.52
N TYR A 138 1.13 8.32 -12.48
CA TYR A 138 -0.15 8.89 -12.09
C TYR A 138 -0.07 10.39 -11.86
N ASP A 139 -1.07 11.15 -12.33
CA ASP A 139 -1.18 12.57 -12.04
C ASP A 139 -1.82 12.80 -10.66
N VAL A 140 -1.02 13.19 -9.68
CA VAL A 140 -1.49 13.45 -8.31
C VAL A 140 -2.25 14.78 -8.16
N GLY A 141 -2.37 15.57 -9.24
CA GLY A 141 -3.14 16.81 -9.32
C GLY A 141 -2.61 17.98 -8.48
N SER A 142 -1.54 17.75 -7.71
CA SER A 142 -0.97 18.75 -6.79
C SER A 142 0.56 18.63 -6.72
N LYS A 143 1.25 19.76 -6.89
CA LYS A 143 2.71 19.84 -6.72
C LYS A 143 3.16 19.55 -5.30
N GLU A 144 2.33 19.86 -4.31
CA GLU A 144 2.62 19.55 -2.91
C GLU A 144 2.69 18.03 -2.70
N ARG A 145 1.73 17.28 -3.26
CA ARG A 145 1.77 15.81 -3.23
C ARG A 145 2.93 15.26 -4.04
N ALA A 146 3.23 15.83 -5.20
CA ALA A 146 4.30 15.37 -6.08
C ALA A 146 5.71 15.42 -5.44
N ARG A 147 5.93 16.25 -4.43
CA ARG A 147 7.21 16.31 -3.68
C ARG A 147 7.59 15.01 -2.98
N SER A 148 6.61 14.17 -2.70
CA SER A 148 6.81 12.92 -1.95
C SER A 148 7.18 11.73 -2.83
N TYR A 149 7.20 11.91 -4.16
CA TYR A 149 7.33 10.83 -5.13
C TYR A 149 8.37 11.15 -6.23
N GLY A 150 8.72 10.16 -7.01
CA GLY A 150 9.53 10.33 -8.21
C GLY A 150 8.75 11.06 -9.31
N LEU A 151 9.18 12.28 -9.66
CA LEU A 151 8.57 13.09 -10.71
C LEU A 151 8.99 12.58 -12.07
N VAL A 152 8.04 12.44 -12.98
CA VAL A 152 8.25 11.94 -14.34
C VAL A 152 7.96 13.03 -15.37
N ASP A 153 8.85 13.20 -16.36
CA ASP A 153 8.62 14.02 -17.55
C ASP A 153 8.67 13.13 -18.79
N LEU A 154 7.69 13.28 -19.68
CA LEU A 154 7.47 12.40 -20.82
C LEU A 154 7.54 13.12 -22.16
N ASP A 155 8.13 12.44 -23.17
CA ASP A 155 7.93 12.72 -24.60
C ASP A 155 7.13 11.55 -25.21
N GLY A 156 5.84 11.76 -25.41
CA GLY A 156 4.91 10.67 -25.65
C GLY A 156 4.77 9.79 -24.43
N ASP A 157 5.19 8.54 -24.50
CA ASP A 157 5.24 7.59 -23.39
C ASP A 157 6.68 7.31 -22.90
N ARG A 158 7.68 7.95 -23.54
CA ARG A 158 9.08 7.80 -23.15
C ARG A 158 9.43 8.75 -22.01
N VAL A 159 10.07 8.23 -20.97
CA VAL A 159 10.64 9.03 -19.88
C VAL A 159 11.86 9.80 -20.39
N VAL A 160 11.80 11.13 -20.34
CA VAL A 160 12.89 12.02 -20.77
C VAL A 160 13.60 12.69 -19.59
N ASP A 161 12.93 12.84 -18.45
CA ASP A 161 13.54 13.27 -17.19
C ASP A 161 12.84 12.55 -16.01
N PHE A 162 13.62 12.23 -15.01
CA PHE A 162 13.13 11.64 -13.76
C PHE A 162 13.83 12.29 -12.58
N GLN A 163 13.07 12.74 -11.59
CA GLN A 163 13.59 13.41 -10.39
C GLN A 163 12.98 12.80 -9.14
N GLU A 164 13.80 12.11 -8.34
CA GLU A 164 13.32 11.54 -7.08
C GLU A 164 13.08 12.61 -6.03
N LYS A 165 11.84 12.71 -5.52
CA LYS A 165 11.40 13.60 -4.43
C LYS A 165 11.95 15.04 -4.54
N PRO A 166 11.65 15.75 -5.64
CA PRO A 166 12.21 17.10 -5.84
C PRO A 166 11.60 18.12 -4.89
N ASP A 167 12.42 19.06 -4.40
CA ASP A 167 11.95 20.17 -3.54
C ASP A 167 10.99 21.12 -4.29
N ASP A 168 11.15 21.29 -5.60
CA ASP A 168 10.32 22.15 -6.45
C ASP A 168 9.82 21.38 -7.70
N PRO A 169 8.74 20.58 -7.59
CA PRO A 169 8.19 19.80 -8.68
C PRO A 169 7.72 20.68 -9.85
N LYS A 170 8.14 20.36 -11.06
CA LYS A 170 7.74 21.09 -12.27
C LYS A 170 6.38 20.65 -12.81
N SER A 171 5.96 19.41 -12.50
CA SER A 171 4.70 18.80 -12.92
C SER A 171 4.03 18.08 -11.75
N THR A 172 2.93 17.38 -12.01
CA THR A 172 2.18 16.57 -11.04
C THR A 172 2.15 15.10 -11.40
N LEU A 173 2.81 14.71 -12.51
CA LEU A 173 2.92 13.32 -12.93
C LEU A 173 4.04 12.64 -12.14
N VAL A 174 3.71 11.58 -11.40
CA VAL A 174 4.65 10.87 -10.54
C VAL A 174 4.70 9.38 -10.86
N SER A 175 5.86 8.77 -10.67
CA SER A 175 6.00 7.31 -10.67
C SER A 175 5.33 6.74 -9.42
N ILE A 176 4.55 5.70 -9.63
CA ILE A 176 4.04 4.86 -8.54
C ILE A 176 4.89 3.59 -8.46
N ALA A 177 4.84 2.91 -7.32
CA ALA A 177 5.65 1.71 -7.11
C ALA A 177 5.03 0.49 -7.83
N CYS A 178 4.96 0.59 -9.16
CA CYS A 178 4.61 -0.47 -10.10
C CYS A 178 5.55 -0.36 -11.30
N TYR A 179 6.42 -1.36 -11.47
CA TYR A 179 7.49 -1.39 -12.47
C TYR A 179 7.48 -2.72 -13.20
N ALA A 180 7.97 -2.73 -14.45
CA ALA A 180 8.28 -3.95 -15.19
C ALA A 180 9.67 -3.82 -15.82
N PHE A 181 10.46 -4.87 -15.72
CA PHE A 181 11.84 -4.94 -16.20
C PHE A 181 12.02 -6.13 -17.14
N PRO A 182 12.51 -5.92 -18.38
CA PRO A 182 12.91 -7.04 -19.23
C PRO A 182 14.06 -7.82 -18.56
N ALA A 183 14.14 -9.11 -18.84
CA ALA A 183 15.16 -10.01 -18.29
C ALA A 183 16.60 -9.49 -18.47
N ASP A 184 16.90 -8.87 -19.62
CA ASP A 184 18.21 -8.31 -19.93
C ASP A 184 18.55 -7.04 -19.10
N SER A 185 17.58 -6.44 -18.44
CA SER A 185 17.77 -5.30 -17.54
C SER A 185 18.04 -5.71 -16.08
N LEU A 186 17.78 -6.96 -15.69
CA LEU A 186 17.96 -7.41 -14.30
C LEU A 186 19.42 -7.28 -13.81
N PRO A 187 20.46 -7.54 -14.61
CA PRO A 187 21.84 -7.31 -14.17
C PRO A 187 22.16 -5.86 -13.80
N LEU A 188 21.35 -4.89 -14.23
CA LEU A 188 21.55 -3.48 -13.89
C LEU A 188 21.32 -3.17 -12.43
N PHE A 189 20.57 -4.00 -11.70
CA PHE A 189 20.40 -3.86 -10.23
C PHE A 189 21.76 -4.02 -9.53
N ASP A 190 22.51 -5.05 -9.88
CA ASP A 190 23.85 -5.27 -9.33
C ASP A 190 24.84 -4.20 -9.78
N GLU A 191 24.79 -3.76 -11.03
CA GLU A 191 25.64 -2.68 -11.52
C GLU A 191 25.42 -1.37 -10.76
N TYR A 192 24.14 -1.05 -10.48
CA TYR A 192 23.74 0.13 -9.70
C TYR A 192 24.27 0.08 -8.27
N LEU A 193 24.06 -1.03 -7.58
CA LEU A 193 24.52 -1.21 -6.19
C LEU A 193 26.04 -1.24 -6.10
N ASN A 194 26.72 -1.90 -7.03
CA ASN A 194 28.19 -1.96 -7.09
C ASN A 194 28.82 -0.59 -7.42
N ALA A 195 28.08 0.32 -8.07
CA ALA A 195 28.52 1.70 -8.29
C ALA A 195 28.42 2.55 -7.00
N GLY A 196 27.83 2.02 -5.92
CA GLY A 196 27.68 2.73 -4.64
C GLY A 196 26.53 3.74 -4.65
N GLU A 197 25.55 3.54 -5.51
CA GLU A 197 24.36 4.37 -5.63
C GLU A 197 23.35 4.08 -4.51
N ASN A 198 22.34 4.95 -4.33
CA ASN A 198 21.38 4.87 -3.23
C ASN A 198 20.45 3.64 -3.35
N PRO A 199 20.49 2.67 -2.40
CA PRO A 199 19.67 1.47 -2.45
C PRO A 199 18.22 1.66 -1.98
N ASP A 200 17.89 2.79 -1.31
CA ASP A 200 16.66 2.92 -0.53
C ASP A 200 15.42 3.18 -1.39
N GLU A 201 15.55 4.00 -2.43
CA GLU A 201 14.43 4.47 -3.22
C GLU A 201 14.54 3.99 -4.66
N PRO A 202 13.52 3.27 -5.18
CA PRO A 202 13.52 2.79 -6.56
C PRO A 202 13.65 3.90 -7.60
N GLY A 203 13.19 5.11 -7.29
CA GLY A 203 13.26 6.24 -8.19
C GLY A 203 14.70 6.65 -8.54
N TRP A 204 15.66 6.54 -7.62
CA TRP A 204 17.08 6.77 -7.95
C TRP A 204 17.60 5.74 -8.95
N PHE A 205 17.17 4.49 -8.84
CA PHE A 205 17.51 3.46 -9.81
C PHE A 205 16.89 3.75 -11.19
N ILE A 206 15.62 4.16 -11.24
CA ILE A 206 14.96 4.57 -12.49
C ILE A 206 15.66 5.76 -13.14
N GLN A 207 16.01 6.78 -12.35
CA GLN A 207 16.77 7.95 -12.84
C GLN A 207 18.13 7.54 -13.43
N TRP A 208 18.85 6.65 -12.73
CA TRP A 208 20.13 6.12 -13.18
C TRP A 208 20.00 5.29 -14.47
N MET A 209 18.95 4.48 -14.55
CA MET A 209 18.64 3.61 -15.70
C MET A 209 18.23 4.43 -16.91
N GLN A 210 17.40 5.46 -16.76
CA GLN A 210 16.94 6.34 -17.82
C GLN A 210 18.09 7.05 -18.55
N ALA A 211 19.18 7.33 -17.86
CA ALA A 211 20.39 7.90 -18.48
C ALA A 211 21.19 6.89 -19.36
N ARG A 212 20.86 5.60 -19.30
CA ARG A 212 21.57 4.50 -19.96
C ARG A 212 20.76 3.79 -21.05
N GLN A 213 19.46 3.71 -20.87
CA GLN A 213 18.54 3.08 -21.81
C GLN A 213 17.18 3.77 -21.85
N ALA A 214 16.36 3.43 -22.84
CA ALA A 214 14.99 3.92 -22.88
C ALA A 214 14.20 3.32 -21.70
N VAL A 215 13.42 4.17 -21.04
CA VAL A 215 12.41 3.81 -20.03
C VAL A 215 11.10 4.39 -20.51
N HIS A 216 10.01 3.64 -20.39
CA HIS A 216 8.67 4.09 -20.77
C HIS A 216 7.75 4.17 -19.55
N ALA A 217 6.69 4.96 -19.66
CA ALA A 217 5.71 5.11 -18.61
C ALA A 217 4.31 4.80 -19.13
N PHE A 218 3.65 3.88 -18.46
CA PHE A 218 2.23 3.62 -18.58
C PHE A 218 1.48 4.67 -17.72
N THR A 219 0.72 5.52 -18.37
CA THR A 219 -0.12 6.52 -17.68
C THR A 219 -1.57 6.06 -17.68
N PHE A 220 -2.29 6.32 -16.60
CA PHE A 220 -3.68 5.93 -16.46
C PHE A 220 -4.52 7.03 -15.80
N ASP A 221 -5.81 7.01 -16.12
CA ASP A 221 -6.83 7.80 -15.43
C ASP A 221 -7.49 6.93 -14.35
N GLY A 222 -7.94 7.54 -13.26
CA GLY A 222 -8.64 6.82 -12.20
C GLY A 222 -8.08 7.14 -10.82
N ALA A 223 -7.75 6.13 -10.03
CA ALA A 223 -7.31 6.30 -8.65
C ALA A 223 -6.04 5.51 -8.33
N TRP A 224 -5.24 6.09 -7.47
CA TRP A 224 -4.11 5.45 -6.85
C TRP A 224 -3.96 5.95 -5.40
N PHE A 225 -3.77 4.98 -4.48
CA PHE A 225 -3.52 5.26 -3.07
C PHE A 225 -2.30 4.45 -2.61
N ASP A 226 -1.31 5.17 -2.10
CA ASP A 226 -0.22 4.61 -1.28
C ASP A 226 -0.69 4.63 0.18
N ILE A 227 -0.95 3.45 0.75
CA ILE A 227 -1.43 3.32 2.13
C ILE A 227 -0.26 3.46 3.11
N GLY A 228 0.18 4.69 3.28
CA GLY A 228 1.29 5.06 4.15
C GLY A 228 0.90 5.98 5.31
N THR A 229 -0.27 6.59 5.28
CA THR A 229 -0.77 7.53 6.29
C THR A 229 -2.22 7.25 6.65
N PRO A 230 -2.71 7.72 7.81
CA PRO A 230 -4.14 7.62 8.18
C PRO A 230 -5.05 8.26 7.14
N GLU A 231 -4.66 9.40 6.61
CA GLU A 231 -5.42 10.13 5.61
C GLU A 231 -5.54 9.32 4.30
N SER A 232 -4.41 8.81 3.78
CA SER A 232 -4.41 8.01 2.55
C SER A 232 -5.19 6.70 2.71
N TYR A 233 -5.17 6.08 3.89
CA TYR A 233 -5.99 4.90 4.18
C TYR A 233 -7.48 5.22 4.20
N LEU A 234 -7.90 6.28 4.90
CA LEU A 234 -9.30 6.71 4.93
C LEU A 234 -9.82 7.10 3.54
N ASP A 235 -8.98 7.74 2.71
CA ASP A 235 -9.32 8.07 1.32
C ASP A 235 -9.46 6.82 0.45
N ALA A 236 -8.57 5.83 0.63
CA ALA A 236 -8.65 4.54 -0.06
C ALA A 236 -9.94 3.78 0.29
N VAL A 237 -10.30 3.72 1.58
CA VAL A 237 -11.57 3.13 2.03
C VAL A 237 -12.76 3.88 1.43
N ALA A 238 -12.73 5.22 1.45
CA ALA A 238 -13.79 6.04 0.88
C ALA A 238 -13.98 5.80 -0.62
N TRP A 239 -12.89 5.68 -1.36
CA TRP A 239 -12.92 5.39 -2.79
C TRP A 239 -13.49 3.99 -3.06
N GLN A 240 -13.02 2.98 -2.34
CA GLN A 240 -13.48 1.59 -2.50
C GLN A 240 -14.97 1.45 -2.18
N LEU A 241 -15.48 2.18 -1.20
CA LEU A 241 -16.90 2.19 -0.86
C LEU A 241 -17.75 3.11 -1.77
N GLY A 242 -17.15 3.77 -2.76
CA GLY A 242 -17.86 4.72 -3.65
C GLY A 242 -18.38 5.96 -2.93
N GLY A 243 -17.84 6.30 -1.77
CA GLY A 243 -18.31 7.39 -0.94
C GLY A 243 -19.48 7.04 -0.02
N ASP A 244 -19.91 5.78 -0.01
CA ASP A 244 -21.05 5.28 0.74
C ASP A 244 -20.69 4.87 2.19
N ILE A 245 -21.73 4.56 2.96
CA ILE A 245 -21.64 3.95 4.29
C ILE A 245 -21.73 2.44 4.13
N SER A 246 -20.75 1.72 4.70
CA SER A 246 -20.75 0.26 4.77
C SER A 246 -20.90 -0.19 6.22
N VAL A 247 -21.91 -1.00 6.49
CA VAL A 247 -22.12 -1.62 7.80
C VAL A 247 -22.25 -3.13 7.61
N HIS A 248 -21.35 -3.88 8.23
CA HIS A 248 -21.39 -5.33 8.14
C HIS A 248 -22.68 -5.90 8.73
N PRO A 249 -23.30 -6.95 8.14
CA PRO A 249 -24.57 -7.48 8.60
C PRO A 249 -24.60 -7.96 10.06
N THR A 250 -23.47 -8.28 10.66
CA THR A 250 -23.36 -8.68 12.07
C THR A 250 -23.01 -7.51 13.00
N ALA A 251 -22.76 -6.31 12.47
CA ALA A 251 -22.55 -5.13 13.29
C ALA A 251 -23.89 -4.57 13.77
N THR A 252 -23.86 -3.90 14.91
CA THR A 252 -25.03 -3.24 15.51
C THR A 252 -24.84 -1.73 15.47
N VAL A 253 -25.81 -1.01 14.87
CA VAL A 253 -25.83 0.46 14.87
C VAL A 253 -27.20 0.90 15.38
N GLU A 254 -27.25 1.42 16.60
CA GLU A 254 -28.49 1.81 17.26
C GLU A 254 -28.44 3.27 17.74
N SER A 255 -29.53 4.00 17.55
CA SER A 255 -29.67 5.42 17.98
C SER A 255 -28.53 6.34 17.49
N SER A 256 -27.86 5.97 16.38
CA SER A 256 -26.62 6.61 15.93
C SER A 256 -26.77 7.23 14.54
N GLN A 257 -25.89 8.17 14.21
CA GLN A 257 -25.82 8.81 12.92
C GLN A 257 -24.48 8.50 12.23
N LEU A 258 -24.55 7.92 11.04
CA LEU A 258 -23.39 7.70 10.18
C LEU A 258 -23.40 8.74 9.06
N ARG A 259 -22.28 9.41 8.80
CA ARG A 259 -22.17 10.48 7.81
C ARG A 259 -20.91 10.34 6.97
N GLY A 260 -21.05 10.58 5.68
CA GLY A 260 -19.92 10.44 4.76
C GLY A 260 -19.40 9.00 4.74
N ASN A 261 -18.12 8.86 4.50
CA ASN A 261 -17.46 7.55 4.34
C ASN A 261 -17.27 6.88 5.71
N VAL A 262 -18.15 5.96 6.07
CA VAL A 262 -18.06 5.19 7.32
C VAL A 262 -18.06 3.71 6.99
N HIS A 263 -17.09 3.00 7.51
CA HIS A 263 -17.01 1.54 7.42
C HIS A 263 -17.08 0.94 8.82
N VAL A 264 -18.15 0.19 9.12
CA VAL A 264 -18.36 -0.53 10.38
C VAL A 264 -18.28 -2.02 10.10
N MET A 265 -17.25 -2.68 10.63
CA MET A 265 -16.94 -4.08 10.33
C MET A 265 -17.69 -5.05 11.23
N GLN A 266 -17.47 -6.35 11.02
CA GLN A 266 -18.16 -7.44 11.68
C GLN A 266 -18.13 -7.31 13.21
N GLY A 267 -19.24 -7.60 13.87
CA GLY A 267 -19.34 -7.62 15.34
C GLY A 267 -19.21 -6.27 16.04
N ALA A 268 -18.90 -5.19 15.32
CA ALA A 268 -18.76 -3.88 15.93
C ALA A 268 -20.11 -3.33 16.41
N GLU A 269 -20.11 -2.61 17.53
CA GLU A 269 -21.28 -2.00 18.15
C GLU A 269 -21.14 -0.48 18.20
N VAL A 270 -22.11 0.25 17.63
CA VAL A 270 -22.17 1.73 17.64
C VAL A 270 -23.52 2.15 18.19
N THR A 271 -23.53 2.77 19.36
CA THR A 271 -24.76 3.14 20.06
C THR A 271 -24.72 4.60 20.51
N ASP A 272 -25.83 5.33 20.34
CA ASP A 272 -26.02 6.73 20.76
C ASP A 272 -24.87 7.66 20.29
N SER A 273 -24.34 7.43 19.08
CA SER A 273 -23.10 8.05 18.60
C SER A 273 -23.23 8.67 17.21
N THR A 274 -22.30 9.56 16.86
CA THR A 274 -22.15 10.08 15.49
C THR A 274 -20.79 9.70 14.93
N LEU A 275 -20.77 9.05 13.78
CA LEU A 275 -19.52 8.74 13.06
C LEU A 275 -19.47 9.49 11.72
N GLU A 276 -18.31 10.06 11.40
CA GLU A 276 -18.05 10.73 10.13
C GLU A 276 -16.64 10.39 9.63
N ARG A 277 -16.50 9.92 8.37
CA ARG A 277 -15.22 9.53 7.76
C ARG A 277 -14.39 8.64 8.72
N THR A 278 -14.99 7.55 9.17
CA THR A 278 -14.43 6.70 10.25
C THR A 278 -14.46 5.24 9.84
N VAL A 279 -13.38 4.53 10.16
CA VAL A 279 -13.28 3.07 10.02
C VAL A 279 -13.29 2.44 11.40
N VAL A 280 -14.25 1.54 11.63
CA VAL A 280 -14.44 0.80 12.88
C VAL A 280 -14.18 -0.68 12.60
N PHE A 281 -13.12 -1.20 13.15
CA PHE A 281 -12.65 -2.57 12.97
C PHE A 281 -13.51 -3.58 13.75
N PRO A 282 -13.31 -4.90 13.52
CA PRO A 282 -14.14 -5.92 14.14
C PRO A 282 -14.22 -5.83 15.65
N ASP A 283 -15.41 -6.12 16.18
CA ASP A 283 -15.69 -6.23 17.62
C ASP A 283 -15.38 -4.97 18.45
N ALA A 284 -15.20 -3.81 17.80
CA ALA A 284 -15.04 -2.54 18.49
C ALA A 284 -16.40 -2.02 18.98
N THR A 285 -16.41 -1.36 20.14
CA THR A 285 -17.60 -0.77 20.76
C THR A 285 -17.44 0.74 20.87
N ILE A 286 -18.38 1.50 20.31
CA ILE A 286 -18.43 2.97 20.40
C ILE A 286 -19.79 3.35 20.98
N ARG A 287 -19.79 4.10 22.11
CA ARG A 287 -21.01 4.44 22.80
C ARG A 287 -20.95 5.88 23.34
N ASP A 288 -22.03 6.64 23.07
CA ASP A 288 -22.19 8.04 23.48
C ASP A 288 -20.97 8.91 23.12
N ALA A 289 -20.63 8.91 21.80
CA ALA A 289 -19.41 9.52 21.26
C ALA A 289 -19.62 10.17 19.89
N ASP A 290 -18.93 11.27 19.62
CA ASP A 290 -18.81 11.90 18.30
C ASP A 290 -17.40 11.60 17.76
N VAL A 291 -17.29 10.76 16.70
CA VAL A 291 -16.00 10.27 16.18
C VAL A 291 -15.84 10.66 14.71
N ARG A 292 -14.78 11.39 14.40
CA ARG A 292 -14.54 11.93 13.05
C ARG A 292 -13.12 11.66 12.58
N GLY A 293 -12.95 11.39 11.27
CA GLY A 293 -11.64 11.24 10.63
C GLY A 293 -10.75 10.17 11.28
N SER A 294 -11.36 9.14 11.89
CA SER A 294 -10.65 8.28 12.83
C SER A 294 -10.63 6.82 12.41
N ILE A 295 -9.63 6.10 12.90
CA ILE A 295 -9.46 4.66 12.72
C ILE A 295 -9.49 4.01 14.10
N ILE A 296 -10.51 3.19 14.34
CA ILE A 296 -10.74 2.51 15.63
C ILE A 296 -10.49 1.01 15.41
N ASP A 297 -9.42 0.52 16.00
CA ASP A 297 -8.98 -0.87 15.78
C ASP A 297 -9.83 -1.88 16.56
N GLU A 298 -9.61 -3.14 16.27
CA GLU A 298 -10.40 -4.26 16.78
C GLU A 298 -10.44 -4.34 18.31
N ASN A 299 -11.57 -4.85 18.85
CA ASN A 299 -11.77 -5.04 20.29
C ASN A 299 -11.56 -3.75 21.13
N THR A 300 -11.68 -2.58 20.51
CA THR A 300 -11.53 -1.28 21.17
C THR A 300 -12.86 -0.83 21.76
N ARG A 301 -12.83 -0.21 22.95
CA ARG A 301 -14.01 0.35 23.61
C ARG A 301 -13.85 1.86 23.81
N ILE A 302 -14.79 2.62 23.28
CA ILE A 302 -14.86 4.08 23.42
C ILE A 302 -16.23 4.44 24.02
N GLU A 303 -16.25 5.14 25.15
CA GLU A 303 -17.47 5.55 25.83
C GLU A 303 -17.37 6.98 26.34
N ASN A 304 -18.42 7.78 26.12
CA ASN A 304 -18.56 9.16 26.59
C ASN A 304 -17.35 10.05 26.19
N LEU A 305 -16.80 9.87 25.00
CA LEU A 305 -15.58 10.55 24.56
C LEU A 305 -15.61 10.88 23.08
N ASP A 306 -15.56 12.17 22.75
CA ASP A 306 -15.45 12.62 21.35
C ASP A 306 -14.01 12.51 20.84
N LEU A 307 -13.86 12.06 19.57
CA LEU A 307 -12.58 11.85 18.91
C LEU A 307 -12.55 12.53 17.52
N ALA A 308 -11.44 13.16 17.21
CA ALA A 308 -11.17 13.67 15.88
C ALA A 308 -9.74 13.29 15.43
N ASP A 309 -9.63 12.82 14.19
CA ASP A 309 -8.35 12.43 13.54
C ASP A 309 -7.51 11.47 14.41
N ALA A 310 -8.20 10.54 15.08
CA ALA A 310 -7.61 9.64 16.06
C ALA A 310 -7.26 8.27 15.46
N LEU A 311 -6.12 7.73 15.90
CA LEU A 311 -5.70 6.34 15.67
C LEU A 311 -5.73 5.59 16.99
N ILE A 312 -6.71 4.73 17.18
CA ILE A 312 -6.87 3.95 18.41
C ILE A 312 -6.53 2.49 18.13
N GLY A 313 -5.47 2.00 18.76
CA GLY A 313 -4.99 0.62 18.56
C GLY A 313 -5.89 -0.42 19.24
N ALA A 314 -5.75 -1.65 18.77
CA ALA A 314 -6.52 -2.80 19.23
C ALA A 314 -6.52 -2.97 20.77
N HIS A 315 -7.62 -3.50 21.30
CA HIS A 315 -7.81 -3.80 22.72
C HIS A 315 -7.70 -2.58 23.66
N SER A 316 -7.83 -1.36 23.13
CA SER A 316 -7.81 -0.14 23.93
C SER A 316 -9.17 0.10 24.59
N THR A 317 -9.17 0.67 25.80
CA THR A 317 -10.39 1.17 26.47
C THR A 317 -10.20 2.65 26.78
N MET A 318 -11.09 3.48 26.25
CA MET A 318 -11.10 4.92 26.46
C MET A 318 -12.49 5.36 26.95
N THR A 319 -12.53 5.91 28.12
CA THR A 319 -13.76 6.44 28.74
C THR A 319 -13.48 7.81 29.29
N ASN A 320 -14.42 8.74 29.09
CA ASN A 320 -14.39 9.97 29.87
C ASN A 320 -14.91 9.60 31.26
N GLY A 321 -14.01 9.43 32.23
CA GLY A 321 -14.39 9.12 33.59
C GLY A 321 -15.27 10.25 34.11
N ASP A 322 -16.48 9.95 34.62
CA ASP A 322 -17.15 10.83 35.53
C ASP A 322 -16.17 11.11 36.67
N GLY A 323 -15.57 12.30 36.63
CA GLY A 323 -14.72 12.74 37.73
C GLY A 323 -15.57 12.81 39.01
N ASP A 324 -15.59 11.71 39.75
CA ASP A 324 -15.95 11.78 41.15
C ASP A 324 -14.92 12.67 41.83
N ALA A 325 -15.24 13.95 41.83
CA ALA A 325 -14.58 14.92 42.69
C ALA A 325 -15.10 14.69 44.11
N ASP A 326 -14.40 13.84 44.85
CA ASP A 326 -14.47 13.83 46.32
C ASP A 326 -13.64 14.99 46.90
#